data_e967607ff1e48dff39827eb3e51c40b9
#
_entry.id   e967607ff1e48dff39827eb3e51c40b9
#
_cell.length_a   1.000
_cell.length_b   1.000
_cell.length_c   1.000
_cell.angle_alpha   90.00
_cell.angle_beta   90.00
_cell.angle_gamma   90.00
#
_symmetry.space_group_name_H-M   'P 1'
#
loop_
_entity.id
_entity.type
_entity.pdbx_description
1 polymer ?
#
loop_
_entity_poly.entity_id
_entity_poly.type
_entity_poly.pdbx_seq_one_letter_code
_entity_poly.pdbx_strand_id
1 'polypeptide(L)'
;FRTEYSLDEVLKELNIPGISGIDTRSLTRKIREHGTVKGIITDLCMDPEEELEKLRNTTLPTNQIEQVSTQKAFLSSGSGYRVVLVDLGMKSGILRELNERNCDIVVVPHNVTAAEIFRLNPDGIMLSNGPGDPVDVPETIEMLKEVIPKIPIFGICMGHQLISLASGAKTYKLKFGHRGANHPVKNLLTGKVDITSQNHGYSVDIESLKDTDLELTHLSVNDKTCE
;
A
#
# COMPACT_ATOMS: atom_id res chain seq x y z
N PHE A 1 16.02 17.88 10.94
CA PHE A 1 16.03 18.40 12.33
C PHE A 1 15.37 17.43 13.34
N ARG A 2 14.75 16.35 12.86
CA ARG A 2 14.13 15.28 13.69
C ARG A 2 14.77 13.91 13.45
N THR A 3 15.85 13.85 12.67
CA THR A 3 16.56 12.60 12.38
C THR A 3 17.76 12.46 13.29
N GLU A 4 17.97 11.27 13.84
CA GLU A 4 19.17 10.91 14.60
C GLU A 4 20.33 10.55 13.68
N TYR A 5 20.00 10.01 12.49
CA TYR A 5 20.96 9.56 11.48
C TYR A 5 20.67 10.20 10.13
N SER A 6 21.70 10.44 9.33
CA SER A 6 21.55 10.83 7.94
C SER A 6 21.09 9.64 7.08
N LEU A 7 20.48 9.91 5.91
CA LEU A 7 20.07 8.85 5.00
C LEU A 7 21.29 8.01 4.55
N ASP A 8 22.46 8.65 4.35
CA ASP A 8 23.70 7.98 3.95
C ASP A 8 24.18 6.98 5.02
N GLU A 9 24.10 7.35 6.30
CA GLU A 9 24.44 6.45 7.41
C GLU A 9 23.51 5.24 7.46
N VAL A 10 22.19 5.46 7.35
CA VAL A 10 21.20 4.38 7.35
C VAL A 10 21.39 3.43 6.16
N LEU A 11 21.61 3.97 4.96
CA LEU A 11 21.84 3.14 3.77
C LEU A 11 23.09 2.29 3.91
N LYS A 12 24.19 2.86 4.46
CA LYS A 12 25.44 2.14 4.73
C LYS A 12 25.26 1.03 5.76
N GLU A 13 24.59 1.33 6.88
CA GLU A 13 24.31 0.35 7.94
C GLU A 13 23.49 -0.83 7.41
N LEU A 14 22.49 -0.55 6.58
CA LEU A 14 21.59 -1.58 6.00
C LEU A 14 22.15 -2.20 4.72
N ASN A 15 23.36 -1.81 4.28
CA ASN A 15 23.99 -2.26 3.02
C ASN A 15 23.07 -2.08 1.79
N ILE A 16 22.39 -0.94 1.73
CA ILE A 16 21.49 -0.57 0.63
C ILE A 16 22.24 0.34 -0.35
N PRO A 17 22.32 -0.01 -1.65
CA PRO A 17 22.96 0.84 -2.65
C PRO A 17 22.27 2.20 -2.76
N GLY A 18 23.06 3.28 -2.82
CA GLY A 18 22.59 4.65 -2.97
C GLY A 18 23.44 5.42 -3.96
N ILE A 19 22.81 6.36 -4.68
CA ILE A 19 23.48 7.26 -5.60
C ILE A 19 23.22 8.71 -5.21
N SER A 20 24.25 9.54 -5.24
CA SER A 20 24.15 10.98 -4.98
C SER A 20 24.74 11.78 -6.15
N GLY A 21 24.48 13.09 -6.18
CA GLY A 21 25.02 13.99 -7.20
C GLY A 21 24.34 13.92 -8.56
N ILE A 22 23.21 13.22 -8.69
CA ILE A 22 22.39 13.19 -9.92
C ILE A 22 21.34 14.30 -9.93
N ASP A 23 20.91 14.72 -11.12
CA ASP A 23 19.77 15.65 -11.29
C ASP A 23 18.44 14.92 -11.06
N THR A 24 18.05 14.82 -9.78
CA THR A 24 16.79 14.18 -9.36
C THR A 24 15.55 14.89 -9.92
N ARG A 25 15.64 16.21 -10.20
CA ARG A 25 14.54 16.96 -10.79
C ARG A 25 14.32 16.57 -12.25
N SER A 26 15.39 16.44 -13.03
CA SER A 26 15.33 15.95 -14.41
C SER A 26 14.76 14.53 -14.45
N LEU A 27 15.22 13.64 -13.57
CA LEU A 27 14.70 12.28 -13.44
C LEU A 27 13.20 12.28 -13.12
N THR A 28 12.76 13.10 -12.17
CA THR A 28 11.34 13.23 -11.80
C THR A 28 10.48 13.70 -12.98
N ARG A 29 10.98 14.66 -13.77
CA ARG A 29 10.28 15.13 -14.98
C ARG A 29 10.11 14.02 -16.01
N LYS A 30 11.17 13.24 -16.28
CA LYS A 30 11.11 12.08 -17.18
C LYS A 30 10.09 11.04 -16.72
N ILE A 31 10.06 10.71 -15.41
CA ILE A 31 9.07 9.78 -14.85
C ILE A 31 7.65 10.33 -15.02
N ARG A 32 7.42 11.62 -14.83
CA ARG A 32 6.10 12.23 -15.05
C ARG A 32 5.66 12.22 -16.51
N GLU A 33 6.59 12.39 -17.43
CA GLU A 33 6.31 12.37 -18.87
C GLU A 33 6.03 10.97 -19.40
N HIS A 34 6.82 9.97 -18.98
CA HIS A 34 6.78 8.61 -19.52
C HIS A 34 5.99 7.61 -18.66
N GLY A 35 5.75 7.93 -17.40
CA GLY A 35 5.22 7.00 -16.38
C GLY A 35 6.32 6.33 -15.59
N THR A 36 5.95 5.35 -14.77
CA THR A 36 6.91 4.54 -14.02
C THR A 36 7.79 3.71 -14.96
N VAL A 37 9.09 3.78 -14.74
CA VAL A 37 10.10 3.07 -15.55
C VAL A 37 10.94 2.15 -14.66
N LYS A 38 11.49 1.10 -15.25
CA LYS A 38 12.51 0.28 -14.59
C LYS A 38 13.79 1.09 -14.48
N GLY A 39 14.52 0.93 -13.39
CA GLY A 39 15.81 1.59 -13.15
C GLY A 39 16.76 0.64 -12.42
N ILE A 40 18.05 0.82 -12.64
CA ILE A 40 19.11 0.07 -11.97
C ILE A 40 20.19 1.04 -11.47
N ILE A 41 20.78 0.74 -10.33
CA ILE A 41 22.03 1.33 -9.85
C ILE A 41 23.11 0.28 -10.03
N THR A 42 24.14 0.60 -10.77
CA THR A 42 25.24 -0.31 -11.08
C THR A 42 26.60 0.38 -10.99
N ASP A 43 27.66 -0.39 -10.90
CA ASP A 43 29.04 0.12 -10.88
C ASP A 43 29.48 0.61 -12.26
N LEU A 44 30.38 1.61 -12.28
CA LEU A 44 30.93 2.19 -13.51
C LEU A 44 31.75 1.20 -14.37
N CYS A 45 32.10 0.05 -13.82
CA CYS A 45 32.86 -0.97 -14.53
C CYS A 45 32.03 -1.89 -15.42
N MET A 46 30.68 -1.74 -15.40
CA MET A 46 29.77 -2.55 -16.20
C MET A 46 29.49 -1.90 -17.55
N ASP A 47 29.28 -2.70 -18.59
CA ASP A 47 28.85 -2.19 -19.90
C ASP A 47 27.40 -1.67 -19.81
N PRO A 48 27.16 -0.39 -20.06
CA PRO A 48 25.82 0.20 -19.97
C PRO A 48 24.80 -0.45 -20.90
N GLU A 49 25.21 -0.89 -22.10
CA GLU A 49 24.29 -1.51 -23.06
C GLU A 49 23.84 -2.90 -22.57
N GLU A 50 24.76 -3.71 -22.03
CA GLU A 50 24.44 -4.99 -21.45
C GLU A 50 23.51 -4.87 -20.24
N GLU A 51 23.75 -3.90 -19.35
CA GLU A 51 22.90 -3.64 -18.19
C GLU A 51 21.52 -3.12 -18.59
N LEU A 52 21.43 -2.30 -19.61
CA LEU A 52 20.13 -1.86 -20.16
C LEU A 52 19.33 -3.00 -20.76
N GLU A 53 20.00 -3.95 -21.45
CA GLU A 53 19.34 -5.13 -22.01
C GLU A 53 18.83 -6.04 -20.90
N LYS A 54 19.64 -6.32 -19.87
CA LYS A 54 19.20 -7.04 -18.66
C LYS A 54 17.99 -6.38 -18.01
N LEU A 55 18.01 -5.06 -17.84
CA LEU A 55 16.94 -4.30 -17.24
C LEU A 55 15.63 -4.39 -18.03
N ARG A 56 15.71 -4.31 -19.37
CA ARG A 56 14.54 -4.45 -20.26
C ARG A 56 13.91 -5.84 -20.12
N ASN A 57 14.73 -6.88 -20.02
CA ASN A 57 14.30 -8.26 -19.93
C ASN A 57 13.89 -8.70 -18.52
N THR A 58 14.19 -7.90 -17.48
CA THR A 58 13.81 -8.21 -16.10
C THR A 58 12.29 -8.14 -15.94
N THR A 59 11.68 -9.20 -15.45
CA THR A 59 10.28 -9.20 -15.02
C THR A 59 10.19 -8.78 -13.56
N LEU A 60 9.30 -7.83 -13.26
CA LEU A 60 9.07 -7.44 -11.87
C LEU A 60 8.30 -8.56 -11.15
N PRO A 61 8.64 -8.83 -9.87
CA PRO A 61 7.93 -9.85 -9.10
C PRO A 61 6.47 -9.44 -8.84
N THR A 62 5.57 -10.41 -8.86
CA THR A 62 4.15 -10.24 -8.51
C THR A 62 3.85 -10.68 -7.08
N ASN A 63 4.79 -11.36 -6.42
CA ASN A 63 4.65 -11.86 -5.04
C ASN A 63 5.26 -10.89 -3.99
N GLN A 64 5.16 -9.60 -4.21
CA GLN A 64 5.78 -8.61 -3.32
C GLN A 64 5.17 -8.62 -1.91
N ILE A 65 3.86 -8.84 -1.78
CA ILE A 65 3.18 -8.92 -0.49
C ILE A 65 3.63 -10.16 0.29
N GLU A 66 3.74 -11.32 -0.36
CA GLU A 66 4.26 -12.54 0.26
C GLU A 66 5.66 -12.35 0.86
N GLN A 67 6.52 -11.57 0.18
CA GLN A 67 7.88 -11.30 0.63
C GLN A 67 7.97 -10.40 1.88
N VAL A 68 6.95 -9.55 2.13
CA VAL A 68 6.97 -8.55 3.21
C VAL A 68 5.96 -8.79 4.31
N SER A 69 4.97 -9.64 4.06
CA SER A 69 3.97 -10.05 5.05
C SER A 69 4.61 -10.90 6.15
N THR A 70 4.08 -10.80 7.37
CA THR A 70 4.48 -11.71 8.45
C THR A 70 4.26 -13.18 8.05
N GLN A 71 5.17 -14.05 8.48
CA GLN A 71 5.07 -15.49 8.21
C GLN A 71 4.21 -16.23 9.23
N LYS A 72 4.01 -15.65 10.41
CA LYS A 72 3.25 -16.24 11.52
C LYS A 72 2.41 -15.16 12.20
N ALA A 73 1.21 -15.56 12.63
CA ALA A 73 0.40 -14.70 13.44
C ALA A 73 1.08 -14.39 14.78
N PHE A 74 0.93 -13.16 15.25
CA PHE A 74 1.40 -12.74 16.57
C PHE A 74 0.41 -11.79 17.24
N LEU A 75 0.51 -11.68 18.56
CA LEU A 75 -0.37 -10.88 19.38
C LEU A 75 0.30 -9.56 19.77
N SER A 76 -0.49 -8.50 19.79
CA SER A 76 -0.16 -7.25 20.46
C SER A 76 -1.33 -6.93 21.39
N SER A 77 -1.20 -7.34 22.65
CA SER A 77 -2.29 -7.40 23.61
C SER A 77 -2.75 -6.01 24.05
N GLY A 78 -4.05 -5.83 24.11
CA GLY A 78 -4.75 -4.69 24.69
C GLY A 78 -5.97 -5.16 25.48
N SER A 79 -6.76 -4.23 26.01
CA SER A 79 -7.99 -4.54 26.74
C SER A 79 -9.26 -3.98 26.07
N GLY A 80 -9.10 -3.35 24.90
CA GLY A 80 -10.19 -2.79 24.11
C GLY A 80 -10.73 -3.76 23.07
N TYR A 81 -11.19 -3.22 21.93
CA TYR A 81 -11.72 -4.02 20.83
C TYR A 81 -10.68 -4.96 20.24
N ARG A 82 -11.11 -6.17 19.92
CA ARG A 82 -10.27 -7.15 19.22
C ARG A 82 -10.22 -6.85 17.74
N VAL A 83 -9.03 -6.55 17.24
CA VAL A 83 -8.80 -6.23 15.85
C VAL A 83 -7.88 -7.27 15.21
N VAL A 84 -8.32 -7.89 14.14
CA VAL A 84 -7.43 -8.69 13.28
C VAL A 84 -6.78 -7.73 12.28
N LEU A 85 -5.45 -7.60 12.35
CA LEU A 85 -4.65 -6.81 11.44
C LEU A 85 -4.01 -7.73 10.39
N VAL A 86 -4.50 -7.67 9.16
CA VAL A 86 -3.92 -8.40 8.03
C VAL A 86 -2.69 -7.65 7.53
N ASP A 87 -1.54 -8.29 7.64
CA ASP A 87 -0.25 -7.72 7.26
C ASP A 87 0.04 -7.92 5.76
N LEU A 88 -0.12 -6.85 5.00
CA LEU A 88 0.20 -6.78 3.57
C LEU A 88 1.57 -6.11 3.30
N GLY A 89 2.37 -5.93 4.33
CA GLY A 89 3.59 -5.13 4.35
C GLY A 89 3.38 -3.85 5.15
N MET A 90 2.84 -3.98 6.36
CA MET A 90 2.41 -2.87 7.18
C MET A 90 3.56 -1.97 7.62
N LYS A 91 3.29 -0.69 7.66
CA LYS A 91 4.12 0.25 8.40
C LYS A 91 3.84 0.12 9.90
N SER A 92 4.89 0.07 10.70
CA SER A 92 4.81 -0.06 12.18
C SER A 92 3.92 1.00 12.84
N GLY A 93 3.75 2.16 12.20
CA GLY A 93 2.83 3.20 12.64
C GLY A 93 1.37 2.73 12.75
N ILE A 94 0.91 1.82 11.86
CA ILE A 94 -0.46 1.29 11.93
C ILE A 94 -0.67 0.50 13.22
N LEU A 95 0.25 -0.41 13.51
CA LEU A 95 0.19 -1.22 14.74
C LEU A 95 0.29 -0.32 15.99
N ARG A 96 1.18 0.68 15.96
CA ARG A 96 1.32 1.65 17.07
C ARG A 96 0.02 2.41 17.32
N GLU A 97 -0.62 2.94 16.28
CA GLU A 97 -1.86 3.69 16.41
C GLU A 97 -3.02 2.85 16.97
N LEU A 98 -3.10 1.58 16.62
CA LEU A 98 -4.07 0.65 17.22
C LEU A 98 -3.74 0.36 18.70
N ASN A 99 -2.46 0.17 19.03
CA ASN A 99 -2.02 -0.03 20.42
C ASN A 99 -2.30 1.21 21.30
N GLU A 100 -2.06 2.41 20.81
CA GLU A 100 -2.37 3.66 21.51
C GLU A 100 -3.87 3.81 21.82
N ARG A 101 -4.73 3.17 21.01
CA ARG A 101 -6.18 3.07 21.23
C ARG A 101 -6.58 1.85 22.08
N ASN A 102 -5.59 1.18 22.65
CA ASN A 102 -5.77 0.03 23.53
C ASN A 102 -6.49 -1.18 22.88
N CYS A 103 -6.39 -1.32 21.54
CA CYS A 103 -6.94 -2.48 20.84
C CYS A 103 -6.20 -3.77 21.23
N ASP A 104 -6.93 -4.87 21.32
CA ASP A 104 -6.38 -6.23 21.41
C ASP A 104 -6.15 -6.76 20.00
N ILE A 105 -4.89 -6.80 19.54
CA ILE A 105 -4.57 -6.96 18.12
C ILE A 105 -3.99 -8.35 17.88
N VAL A 106 -4.53 -9.02 16.87
CA VAL A 106 -3.94 -10.24 16.29
C VAL A 106 -3.45 -9.89 14.89
N VAL A 107 -2.14 -9.81 14.71
CA VAL A 107 -1.53 -9.62 13.39
C VAL A 107 -1.46 -10.96 12.69
N VAL A 108 -1.95 -11.04 11.45
CA VAL A 108 -2.03 -12.27 10.66
C VAL A 108 -1.40 -12.08 9.27
N PRO A 109 -0.90 -13.16 8.62
CA PRO A 109 -0.36 -13.10 7.27
C PRO A 109 -1.44 -12.71 6.24
N HIS A 110 -0.98 -12.24 5.06
CA HIS A 110 -1.85 -11.87 3.94
C HIS A 110 -2.76 -13.02 3.44
N ASN A 111 -2.32 -14.26 3.56
CA ASN A 111 -3.02 -15.46 3.09
C ASN A 111 -3.91 -16.12 4.16
N VAL A 112 -4.22 -15.40 5.24
CA VAL A 112 -5.17 -15.87 6.26
C VAL A 112 -6.53 -16.16 5.64
N THR A 113 -7.16 -17.25 6.04
CA THR A 113 -8.49 -17.64 5.56
C THR A 113 -9.60 -16.97 6.36
N ALA A 114 -10.79 -16.82 5.76
CA ALA A 114 -11.97 -16.32 6.46
C ALA A 114 -12.33 -17.17 7.69
N ALA A 115 -12.20 -18.49 7.59
CA ALA A 115 -12.43 -19.40 8.70
C ALA A 115 -11.48 -19.19 9.89
N GLU A 116 -10.23 -18.84 9.63
CA GLU A 116 -9.26 -18.48 10.68
C GLU A 116 -9.63 -17.15 11.32
N ILE A 117 -10.02 -16.14 10.53
CA ILE A 117 -10.48 -14.85 11.04
C ILE A 117 -11.71 -15.04 11.94
N PHE A 118 -12.72 -15.81 11.51
CA PHE A 118 -13.90 -16.05 12.32
C PHE A 118 -13.60 -16.76 13.65
N ARG A 119 -12.60 -17.67 13.68
CA ARG A 119 -12.16 -18.31 14.94
C ARG A 119 -11.54 -17.33 15.93
N LEU A 120 -10.93 -16.24 15.45
CA LEU A 120 -10.38 -15.19 16.31
C LEU A 120 -11.46 -14.30 16.91
N ASN A 121 -12.70 -14.36 16.40
CA ASN A 121 -13.87 -13.59 16.86
C ASN A 121 -13.55 -12.09 17.02
N PRO A 122 -13.10 -11.39 15.97
CA PRO A 122 -12.73 -9.99 16.05
C PRO A 122 -13.97 -9.07 16.04
N ASP A 123 -13.84 -7.90 16.68
CA ASP A 123 -14.79 -6.79 16.57
C ASP A 123 -14.63 -6.03 15.25
N GLY A 124 -13.46 -6.10 14.64
CA GLY A 124 -13.14 -5.48 13.35
C GLY A 124 -11.89 -6.02 12.71
N ILE A 125 -11.75 -5.78 11.41
CA ILE A 125 -10.59 -6.15 10.61
C ILE A 125 -9.91 -4.88 10.10
N MET A 126 -8.59 -4.83 10.21
CA MET A 126 -7.75 -3.81 9.62
C MET A 126 -6.88 -4.42 8.52
N LEU A 127 -6.94 -3.88 7.32
CA LEU A 127 -6.02 -4.22 6.23
C LEU A 127 -4.93 -3.15 6.14
N SER A 128 -3.69 -3.56 6.19
CA SER A 128 -2.57 -2.64 6.14
C SER A 128 -2.32 -2.09 4.74
N ASN A 129 -1.40 -1.15 4.62
CA ASN A 129 -0.75 -0.81 3.37
C ASN A 129 0.10 -1.98 2.86
N GLY A 130 0.47 -1.95 1.58
CA GLY A 130 1.34 -2.96 0.98
C GLY A 130 1.90 -2.53 -0.37
N PRO A 131 2.94 -3.23 -0.87
CA PRO A 131 3.52 -3.00 -2.19
C PRO A 131 2.77 -3.77 -3.28
N GLY A 132 3.03 -3.43 -4.55
CA GLY A 132 2.61 -4.21 -5.72
C GLY A 132 1.27 -3.80 -6.31
N ASP A 133 0.75 -4.68 -7.15
CA ASP A 133 -0.58 -4.58 -7.75
C ASP A 133 -1.60 -5.28 -6.85
N PRO A 134 -2.73 -4.65 -6.50
CA PRO A 134 -3.73 -5.30 -5.65
C PRO A 134 -4.36 -6.57 -6.27
N VAL A 135 -4.33 -6.74 -7.59
CA VAL A 135 -4.84 -7.97 -8.24
C VAL A 135 -3.92 -9.18 -8.06
N ASP A 136 -2.68 -8.97 -7.63
CA ASP A 136 -1.69 -10.03 -7.40
C ASP A 136 -1.89 -10.76 -6.04
N VAL A 137 -2.96 -10.44 -5.30
CA VAL A 137 -3.25 -11.01 -3.96
C VAL A 137 -4.64 -11.65 -3.92
N PRO A 138 -4.90 -12.65 -4.77
CA PRO A 138 -6.23 -13.25 -4.89
C PRO A 138 -6.72 -13.90 -3.59
N GLU A 139 -5.82 -14.47 -2.77
CA GLU A 139 -6.19 -15.10 -1.50
C GLU A 139 -6.86 -14.11 -0.53
N THR A 140 -6.28 -12.91 -0.40
CA THR A 140 -6.87 -11.86 0.44
C THR A 140 -8.20 -11.36 -0.14
N ILE A 141 -8.34 -11.26 -1.47
CA ILE A 141 -9.59 -10.85 -2.12
C ILE A 141 -10.70 -11.88 -1.83
N GLU A 142 -10.41 -13.17 -1.96
CA GLU A 142 -11.40 -14.24 -1.68
C GLU A 142 -11.79 -14.26 -0.19
N MET A 143 -10.82 -14.13 0.71
CA MET A 143 -11.09 -14.00 2.14
C MET A 143 -12.02 -12.82 2.43
N LEU A 144 -11.78 -11.66 1.81
CA LEU A 144 -12.58 -10.45 2.01
C LEU A 144 -14.03 -10.61 1.56
N LYS A 145 -14.31 -11.30 0.46
CA LYS A 145 -15.68 -11.56 -0.01
C LYS A 145 -16.52 -12.28 1.05
N GLU A 146 -15.90 -13.13 1.87
CA GLU A 146 -16.59 -13.88 2.91
C GLU A 146 -16.79 -13.07 4.21
N VAL A 147 -15.85 -12.16 4.55
CA VAL A 147 -15.86 -11.45 5.84
C VAL A 147 -16.55 -10.08 5.77
N ILE A 148 -16.52 -9.38 4.61
CA ILE A 148 -17.14 -8.06 4.42
C ILE A 148 -18.60 -8.02 4.89
N PRO A 149 -19.48 -9.01 4.59
CA PRO A 149 -20.88 -8.97 5.02
C PRO A 149 -21.09 -9.14 6.52
N LYS A 150 -20.07 -9.50 7.29
CA LYS A 150 -20.20 -9.97 8.68
C LYS A 150 -19.42 -9.17 9.71
N ILE A 151 -18.33 -8.53 9.32
CA ILE A 151 -17.40 -7.87 10.22
C ILE A 151 -17.04 -6.50 9.66
N PRO A 152 -17.02 -5.42 10.47
CA PRO A 152 -16.53 -4.12 10.04
C PRO A 152 -15.08 -4.20 9.60
N ILE A 153 -14.76 -3.57 8.44
CA ILE A 153 -13.42 -3.60 7.87
C ILE A 153 -12.95 -2.18 7.58
N PHE A 154 -11.67 -1.92 7.85
CA PHE A 154 -10.98 -0.69 7.45
C PHE A 154 -9.68 -1.04 6.71
N GLY A 155 -9.44 -0.38 5.58
CA GLY A 155 -8.26 -0.61 4.76
C GLY A 155 -7.47 0.66 4.46
N ILE A 156 -6.14 0.56 4.51
CA ILE A 156 -5.23 1.64 4.16
C ILE A 156 -4.50 1.30 2.87
N CYS A 157 -4.53 2.19 1.87
CA CYS A 157 -3.81 2.07 0.60
C CYS A 157 -4.11 0.72 -0.10
N MET A 158 -3.20 -0.25 -0.05
CA MET A 158 -3.43 -1.61 -0.56
C MET A 158 -4.71 -2.22 0.02
N GLY A 159 -4.93 -2.09 1.32
CA GLY A 159 -6.13 -2.59 1.99
C GLY A 159 -7.43 -1.96 1.46
N HIS A 160 -7.46 -0.66 1.19
CA HIS A 160 -8.58 0.03 0.56
C HIS A 160 -8.85 -0.53 -0.85
N GLN A 161 -7.81 -0.74 -1.65
CA GLN A 161 -7.93 -1.28 -3.00
C GLN A 161 -8.45 -2.73 -3.01
N LEU A 162 -8.00 -3.56 -2.07
CA LEU A 162 -8.45 -4.95 -1.92
C LEU A 162 -9.92 -5.04 -1.48
N ILE A 163 -10.37 -4.17 -0.56
CA ILE A 163 -11.79 -4.06 -0.21
C ILE A 163 -12.62 -3.73 -1.44
N SER A 164 -12.17 -2.77 -2.25
CA SER A 164 -12.87 -2.37 -3.47
C SER A 164 -12.96 -3.52 -4.48
N LEU A 165 -11.86 -4.24 -4.71
CA LEU A 165 -11.83 -5.42 -5.59
C LEU A 165 -12.76 -6.54 -5.08
N ALA A 166 -12.73 -6.85 -3.79
CA ALA A 166 -13.59 -7.86 -3.18
C ALA A 166 -15.08 -7.50 -3.26
N SER A 167 -15.40 -6.22 -3.29
CA SER A 167 -16.75 -5.68 -3.47
C SER A 167 -17.19 -5.60 -4.94
N GLY A 168 -16.34 -6.00 -5.89
CA GLY A 168 -16.67 -6.03 -7.33
C GLY A 168 -16.18 -4.83 -8.13
N ALA A 169 -15.55 -3.83 -7.51
CA ALA A 169 -14.96 -2.71 -8.23
C ALA A 169 -13.65 -3.13 -8.93
N LYS A 170 -13.11 -2.23 -9.73
CA LYS A 170 -11.85 -2.42 -10.48
C LYS A 170 -10.79 -1.44 -10.00
N THR A 171 -9.53 -1.82 -10.17
CA THR A 171 -8.39 -0.95 -9.95
C THR A 171 -7.61 -0.78 -11.25
N TYR A 172 -6.87 0.32 -11.36
CA TYR A 172 -6.00 0.59 -12.49
C TYR A 172 -4.69 1.24 -12.05
N LYS A 173 -3.64 1.04 -12.83
CA LYS A 173 -2.35 1.64 -12.57
C LYS A 173 -2.33 3.09 -13.01
N LEU A 174 -1.97 3.99 -12.09
CA LEU A 174 -1.72 5.39 -12.39
C LEU A 174 -0.42 5.54 -13.19
N LYS A 175 -0.34 6.55 -14.06
CA LYS A 175 0.83 6.78 -14.91
C LYS A 175 2.13 6.86 -14.11
N PHE A 176 2.13 7.60 -12.99
CA PHE A 176 3.29 7.75 -12.10
C PHE A 176 2.93 7.64 -10.60
N GLY A 177 1.63 7.54 -10.27
CA GLY A 177 1.11 7.45 -8.90
C GLY A 177 1.16 8.76 -8.12
N HIS A 178 0.59 8.74 -6.92
CA HIS A 178 0.64 9.84 -5.97
C HIS A 178 1.75 9.59 -4.96
N ARG A 179 2.65 10.55 -4.81
CA ARG A 179 3.77 10.47 -3.86
C ARG A 179 4.09 11.85 -3.30
N GLY A 180 3.92 12.00 -1.99
CA GLY A 180 4.19 13.25 -1.26
C GLY A 180 3.22 13.50 -0.12
N ALA A 181 3.50 14.54 0.64
CA ALA A 181 2.70 14.97 1.80
C ALA A 181 1.86 16.23 1.51
N ASN A 182 1.52 16.48 0.24
CA ASN A 182 0.86 17.70 -0.22
C ASN A 182 -0.25 17.42 -1.24
N HIS A 183 -0.94 16.29 -1.10
CA HIS A 183 -2.06 15.93 -1.98
C HIS A 183 -3.38 16.42 -1.40
N PRO A 184 -4.07 17.36 -2.06
CA PRO A 184 -5.36 17.85 -1.60
C PRO A 184 -6.45 16.84 -1.96
N VAL A 185 -7.22 16.43 -0.95
CA VAL A 185 -8.34 15.50 -1.07
C VAL A 185 -9.62 16.17 -0.61
N LYS A 186 -10.66 16.10 -1.43
CA LYS A 186 -11.97 16.67 -1.14
C LYS A 186 -12.90 15.60 -0.60
N ASN A 187 -13.45 15.85 0.58
CA ASN A 187 -14.59 15.11 1.10
C ASN A 187 -15.86 15.58 0.37
N LEU A 188 -16.55 14.68 -0.31
CA LEU A 188 -17.72 14.98 -1.14
C LEU A 188 -18.97 15.30 -0.31
N LEU A 189 -19.08 14.72 0.90
CA LEU A 189 -20.22 14.94 1.80
C LEU A 189 -20.18 16.32 2.43
N THR A 190 -19.00 16.77 2.85
CA THR A 190 -18.83 18.05 3.58
C THR A 190 -18.33 19.18 2.70
N GLY A 191 -17.77 18.87 1.53
CA GLY A 191 -17.08 19.82 0.65
C GLY A 191 -15.71 20.28 1.15
N LYS A 192 -15.27 19.82 2.33
CA LYS A 192 -13.98 20.19 2.93
C LYS A 192 -12.83 19.60 2.12
N VAL A 193 -11.73 20.34 2.02
CA VAL A 193 -10.48 19.86 1.43
C VAL A 193 -9.41 19.76 2.51
N ASP A 194 -8.82 18.58 2.64
CA ASP A 194 -7.70 18.30 3.53
C ASP A 194 -6.44 17.99 2.74
N ILE A 195 -5.28 18.35 3.27
CA ILE A 195 -3.99 17.99 2.69
C ILE A 195 -3.56 16.64 3.26
N THR A 196 -3.31 15.68 2.39
CA THR A 196 -2.98 14.31 2.75
C THR A 196 -1.57 13.91 2.32
N SER A 197 -1.05 12.89 2.99
CA SER A 197 0.19 12.22 2.59
C SER A 197 -0.15 10.94 1.84
N GLN A 198 0.37 10.81 0.62
CA GLN A 198 0.05 9.68 -0.27
C GLN A 198 1.32 9.00 -0.78
N ASN A 199 1.26 7.69 -0.96
CA ASN A 199 2.28 6.90 -1.62
C ASN A 199 1.66 5.63 -2.22
N HIS A 200 1.02 5.76 -3.38
CA HIS A 200 0.41 4.65 -4.10
C HIS A 200 0.57 4.78 -5.61
N GLY A 201 0.54 3.67 -6.32
CA GLY A 201 0.67 3.59 -7.77
C GLY A 201 -0.61 3.14 -8.49
N TYR A 202 -1.63 2.73 -7.73
CA TYR A 202 -2.91 2.26 -8.24
C TYR A 202 -4.05 3.06 -7.62
N SER A 203 -5.17 3.14 -8.32
CA SER A 203 -6.40 3.76 -7.84
C SER A 203 -7.61 2.90 -8.18
N VAL A 204 -8.69 3.06 -7.44
CA VAL A 204 -9.98 2.42 -7.73
C VAL A 204 -10.62 3.16 -8.90
N ASP A 205 -11.15 2.40 -9.87
CA ASP A 205 -11.92 2.95 -10.97
C ASP A 205 -13.32 3.36 -10.50
N ILE A 206 -13.55 4.67 -10.46
CA ILE A 206 -14.81 5.27 -9.98
C ILE A 206 -16.00 4.77 -10.78
N GLU A 207 -15.87 4.57 -12.09
CA GLU A 207 -16.96 4.10 -12.93
C GLU A 207 -17.40 2.68 -12.55
N SER A 208 -16.45 1.86 -12.05
CA SER A 208 -16.74 0.50 -11.60
C SER A 208 -17.51 0.42 -10.27
N LEU A 209 -17.57 1.52 -9.50
CA LEU A 209 -18.32 1.57 -8.24
C LEU A 209 -19.84 1.50 -8.46
N LYS A 210 -20.33 1.87 -9.64
CA LYS A 210 -21.77 1.87 -9.96
C LYS A 210 -22.45 0.50 -9.83
N ASP A 211 -21.67 -0.55 -9.97
CA ASP A 211 -22.14 -1.94 -9.89
C ASP A 211 -21.85 -2.57 -8.51
N THR A 212 -21.56 -1.77 -7.50
CA THR A 212 -21.20 -2.19 -6.14
C THR A 212 -22.02 -1.45 -5.09
N ASP A 213 -21.98 -1.94 -3.85
CA ASP A 213 -22.57 -1.25 -2.68
C ASP A 213 -21.61 -0.19 -2.07
N LEU A 214 -20.51 0.13 -2.74
CA LEU A 214 -19.53 1.12 -2.28
C LEU A 214 -19.94 2.53 -2.66
N GLU A 215 -19.75 3.48 -1.76
CA GLU A 215 -19.98 4.89 -1.98
C GLU A 215 -18.65 5.66 -2.08
N LEU A 216 -18.52 6.50 -3.12
CA LEU A 216 -17.39 7.41 -3.28
C LEU A 216 -17.56 8.61 -2.35
N THR A 217 -16.69 8.72 -1.36
CA THR A 217 -16.75 9.82 -0.36
C THR A 217 -15.63 10.84 -0.50
N HIS A 218 -14.50 10.47 -1.10
CA HIS A 218 -13.33 11.34 -1.21
C HIS A 218 -12.71 11.28 -2.61
N LEU A 219 -12.26 12.44 -3.07
CA LEU A 219 -11.60 12.61 -4.38
C LEU A 219 -10.32 13.43 -4.27
N SER A 220 -9.29 13.01 -4.98
CA SER A 220 -8.14 13.87 -5.27
C SER A 220 -8.61 15.13 -6.01
N VAL A 221 -8.19 16.30 -5.53
CA VAL A 221 -8.54 17.58 -6.18
C VAL A 221 -7.83 17.70 -7.53
N ASN A 222 -6.63 17.14 -7.66
CA ASN A 222 -5.75 17.31 -8.80
C ASN A 222 -6.22 16.55 -10.06
N ASP A 223 -6.58 15.28 -9.90
CA ASP A 223 -6.86 14.40 -11.03
C ASP A 223 -8.17 13.60 -10.91
N LYS A 224 -8.94 13.87 -9.84
CA LYS A 224 -10.26 13.25 -9.59
C LYS A 224 -10.22 11.74 -9.39
N THR A 225 -9.09 11.20 -8.96
CA THR A 225 -9.00 9.81 -8.53
C THR A 225 -9.74 9.56 -7.23
N CYS A 226 -10.19 8.32 -7.01
CA CYS A 226 -10.76 7.87 -5.74
C CYS A 226 -9.68 7.84 -4.65
N GLU A 227 -10.02 8.36 -3.45
CA GLU A 227 -9.14 8.47 -2.29
C GLU A 227 -9.80 7.91 -1.02
#